data_f63f3fb4ba53bf0d0fd58dbe60c848c8
#
_entry.id   f63f3fb4ba53bf0d0fd58dbe60c848c8
#
_cell.length_a   1.000
_cell.length_b   1.000
_cell.length_c   1.000
_cell.angle_alpha   90.00
_cell.angle_beta   90.00
_cell.angle_gamma   90.00
#
_symmetry.space_group_name_H-M   'P 1'
#
loop_
_entity.id
_entity.type
_entity.pdbx_description
1 polymer ?
#
loop_
_entity_poly.entity_id
_entity_poly.type
_entity_poly.pdbx_seq_one_letter_code
_entity_poly.pdbx_strand_id
1 'polypeptide(L)'
;DQAMFIETKTGTIVLLGCAHAGVINTLEYINELTSGAPMRAVLGGMHLHHASPQKINNTITALKRFSIQQLSPFHCTGFNAMCQLSQAFPEQFQWVGAGSLLNY
;
A
#
# COMPACT_ATOMS: atom_id res chain seq x y z
N ASP A 1 7.54 0.78 14.57
CA ASP A 1 6.80 0.64 13.31
C ASP A 1 5.36 1.09 13.51
N GLN A 2 4.88 1.98 12.67
CA GLN A 2 3.55 2.57 12.82
C GLN A 2 2.82 2.62 11.49
N ALA A 3 1.51 2.43 11.57
CA ALA A 3 0.58 2.72 10.49
C ALA A 3 -0.61 3.47 11.08
N MET A 4 -1.27 4.26 10.25
CA MET A 4 -2.49 4.98 10.60
C MET A 4 -3.55 4.64 9.57
N PHE A 5 -4.81 4.61 9.98
CA PHE A 5 -5.90 4.56 9.02
C PHE A 5 -6.99 5.57 9.39
N ILE A 6 -7.68 6.03 8.37
CA ILE A 6 -8.77 6.99 8.49
C ILE A 6 -9.98 6.42 7.76
N GLU A 7 -11.08 6.22 8.48
CA GLU A 7 -12.32 5.77 7.86
C GLU A 7 -13.04 6.96 7.22
N THR A 8 -13.45 6.79 5.96
CA THR A 8 -14.21 7.80 5.21
C THR A 8 -15.48 7.17 4.64
N LYS A 9 -16.36 8.00 4.11
CA LYS A 9 -17.61 7.52 3.47
C LYS A 9 -17.34 6.64 2.24
N THR A 10 -16.17 6.75 1.62
CA THR A 10 -15.82 6.03 0.38
C THR A 10 -14.79 4.94 0.59
N GLY A 11 -14.44 4.63 1.83
CA GLY A 11 -13.47 3.60 2.19
C GLY A 11 -12.39 4.11 3.12
N THR A 12 -11.45 3.25 3.45
CA THR A 12 -10.38 3.51 4.40
C THR A 12 -9.13 4.06 3.69
N ILE A 13 -8.56 5.12 4.22
CA ILE A 13 -7.24 5.62 3.80
C ILE A 13 -6.20 5.06 4.76
N VAL A 14 -5.21 4.36 4.25
CA VAL A 14 -4.13 3.76 5.03
C VAL A 14 -2.82 4.50 4.79
N LEU A 15 -2.18 4.94 5.86
CA LEU A 15 -0.88 5.60 5.85
C LEU A 15 0.13 4.68 6.53
N LEU A 16 1.12 4.25 5.77
CA LEU A 16 2.19 3.36 6.25
C LEU A 16 3.44 4.19 6.55
N GLY A 17 4.11 3.90 7.66
CA GLY A 17 5.47 4.34 7.87
C GLY A 17 6.43 3.55 6.97
N CYS A 18 7.03 2.50 7.50
CA CYS A 18 7.91 1.61 6.73
C CYS A 18 7.33 0.20 6.55
N ALA A 19 6.31 -0.18 7.28
CA ALA A 19 5.70 -1.50 7.26
C ALA A 19 6.71 -2.64 7.53
N HIS A 20 7.57 -2.48 8.56
CA HIS A 20 8.54 -3.51 8.94
C HIS A 20 7.88 -4.82 9.37
N ALA A 21 6.69 -4.76 9.94
CA ALA A 21 5.90 -5.94 10.30
C ALA A 21 5.32 -6.67 9.08
N GLY A 22 5.54 -6.15 7.89
CA GLY A 22 4.98 -6.65 6.64
C GLY A 22 3.75 -5.85 6.22
N VAL A 23 3.76 -5.34 5.01
CA VAL A 23 2.64 -4.55 4.48
C VAL A 23 1.34 -5.36 4.48
N ILE A 24 1.40 -6.63 4.10
CA ILE A 24 0.20 -7.49 4.06
C ILE A 24 -0.36 -7.72 5.46
N ASN A 25 0.49 -8.02 6.45
CA ASN A 25 0.07 -8.19 7.84
C ASN A 25 -0.63 -6.93 8.36
N THR A 26 -0.07 -5.76 8.03
CA THR A 26 -0.65 -4.47 8.44
C THR A 26 -2.03 -4.25 7.79
N LEU A 27 -2.14 -4.52 6.48
CA LEU A 27 -3.42 -4.35 5.78
C LEU A 27 -4.47 -5.36 6.22
N GLU A 28 -4.09 -6.61 6.51
CA GLU A 28 -5.00 -7.61 7.07
C GLU A 28 -5.56 -7.16 8.41
N TYR A 29 -4.71 -6.66 9.29
CA TYR A 29 -5.16 -6.16 10.60
C TYR A 29 -6.11 -4.96 10.46
N ILE A 30 -5.77 -3.99 9.58
CA ILE A 30 -6.66 -2.86 9.32
C ILE A 30 -7.99 -3.33 8.71
N ASN A 31 -7.95 -4.30 7.82
CA ASN A 31 -9.15 -4.88 7.21
C ASN A 31 -10.07 -5.52 8.27
N GLU A 32 -9.51 -6.19 9.26
CA GLU A 32 -10.28 -6.70 10.41
C GLU A 32 -10.90 -5.56 11.22
N LEU A 33 -10.11 -4.54 11.57
CA LEU A 33 -10.57 -3.40 12.37
C LEU A 33 -11.69 -2.62 11.68
N THR A 34 -11.70 -2.56 10.35
CA THR A 34 -12.68 -1.83 9.54
C THR A 34 -13.80 -2.73 9.01
N SER A 35 -13.89 -3.97 9.49
CA SER A 35 -14.90 -4.95 9.06
C SER A 35 -14.94 -5.17 7.54
N GLY A 36 -13.76 -5.19 6.90
CA GLY A 36 -13.63 -5.44 5.47
C GLY A 36 -13.97 -4.25 4.56
N ALA A 37 -13.95 -3.03 5.10
CA ALA A 37 -14.20 -1.83 4.28
C ALA A 37 -13.20 -1.73 3.13
N PRO A 38 -13.62 -1.27 1.94
CA PRO A 38 -12.69 -1.07 0.82
C PRO A 38 -11.61 -0.06 1.18
N MET A 39 -10.41 -0.26 0.65
CA MET A 39 -9.29 0.63 0.87
C MET A 39 -9.28 1.72 -0.20
N ARG A 40 -9.71 2.92 0.17
CA ARG A 40 -9.73 4.10 -0.70
C ARG A 40 -8.33 4.45 -1.18
N ALA A 41 -7.34 4.34 -0.28
CA ALA A 41 -5.94 4.56 -0.62
C ALA A 41 -5.02 3.79 0.34
N VAL A 42 -3.91 3.30 -0.18
CA VAL A 42 -2.79 2.75 0.60
C VAL A 42 -1.54 3.51 0.21
N LEU A 43 -1.00 4.27 1.15
CA LEU A 43 0.10 5.23 0.94
C LEU A 43 1.26 4.91 1.88
N GLY A 44 2.49 4.98 1.40
CA GLY A 44 3.66 4.93 2.26
C GLY A 44 4.68 3.86 1.94
N GLY A 45 5.55 3.58 2.89
CA GLY A 45 6.63 2.61 2.76
C GLY A 45 6.16 1.17 2.91
N MET A 46 6.65 0.30 2.03
CA MET A 46 6.31 -1.13 2.03
C MET A 46 7.52 -2.03 2.30
N HIS A 47 8.66 -1.44 2.61
CA HIS A 47 9.89 -2.13 3.00
C HIS A 47 10.32 -3.22 2.01
N LEU A 48 10.27 -2.92 0.70
CA LEU A 48 10.56 -3.88 -0.36
C LEU A 48 11.86 -3.62 -1.12
N HIS A 49 12.63 -2.60 -0.74
CA HIS A 49 13.81 -2.19 -1.52
C HIS A 49 14.94 -3.23 -1.56
N HIS A 50 15.00 -4.14 -0.60
CA HIS A 50 15.92 -5.28 -0.60
C HIS A 50 15.22 -6.63 -0.78
N ALA A 51 13.94 -6.61 -1.14
CA ALA A 51 13.18 -7.83 -1.30
C ALA A 51 13.58 -8.61 -2.55
N SER A 52 13.56 -9.93 -2.45
CA SER A 52 13.75 -10.81 -3.60
C SER A 52 12.61 -10.66 -4.60
N PRO A 53 12.82 -11.01 -5.89
CA PRO A 53 11.73 -11.04 -6.87
C PRO A 53 10.55 -11.88 -6.42
N GLN A 54 10.80 -13.00 -5.77
CA GLN A 54 9.76 -13.87 -5.21
C GLN A 54 8.91 -13.15 -4.15
N LYS A 55 9.57 -12.45 -3.23
CA LYS A 55 8.86 -11.70 -2.18
C LYS A 55 8.00 -10.57 -2.78
N ILE A 56 8.51 -9.87 -3.78
CA ILE A 56 7.75 -8.82 -4.48
C ILE A 56 6.53 -9.42 -5.16
N ASN A 57 6.68 -10.53 -5.88
CA ASN A 57 5.57 -11.21 -6.53
C ASN A 57 4.52 -11.72 -5.53
N ASN A 58 4.95 -12.30 -4.42
CA ASN A 58 4.05 -12.75 -3.37
C ASN A 58 3.27 -11.56 -2.76
N THR A 59 3.94 -10.44 -2.56
CA THR A 59 3.33 -9.21 -2.06
C THR A 59 2.28 -8.70 -3.05
N ILE A 60 2.60 -8.64 -4.34
CA ILE A 60 1.66 -8.23 -5.39
C ILE A 60 0.42 -9.12 -5.40
N THR A 61 0.62 -10.43 -5.36
CA THR A 61 -0.49 -11.41 -5.33
C THR A 61 -1.39 -11.19 -4.11
N ALA A 62 -0.79 -10.96 -2.95
CA ALA A 62 -1.53 -10.70 -1.72
C ALA A 62 -2.26 -9.34 -1.76
N LEU A 63 -1.64 -8.30 -2.29
CA LEU A 63 -2.27 -6.98 -2.44
C LEU A 63 -3.53 -7.03 -3.32
N LYS A 64 -3.55 -7.90 -4.34
CA LYS A 64 -4.71 -8.08 -5.22
C LYS A 64 -5.95 -8.64 -4.53
N ARG A 65 -5.81 -9.21 -3.34
CA ARG A 65 -6.94 -9.68 -2.53
C ARG A 65 -7.72 -8.56 -1.85
N PHE A 66 -7.09 -7.39 -1.70
CA PHE A 66 -7.74 -6.22 -1.12
C PHE A 66 -8.39 -5.36 -2.21
N SER A 67 -9.50 -4.71 -1.87
CA SER A 67 -10.15 -3.73 -2.76
C SER A 67 -9.46 -2.37 -2.63
N ILE A 68 -8.27 -2.24 -3.21
CA ILE A 68 -7.46 -1.02 -3.17
C ILE A 68 -7.81 -0.16 -4.39
N GLN A 69 -8.28 1.08 -4.16
CA GLN A 69 -8.63 2.01 -5.21
C GLN A 69 -7.44 2.87 -5.65
N GLN A 70 -6.54 3.19 -4.72
CA GLN A 70 -5.30 3.90 -5.01
C GLN A 70 -4.14 3.27 -4.24
N LEU A 71 -3.04 3.04 -4.93
CA LEU A 71 -1.81 2.50 -4.36
C LEU A 71 -0.67 3.47 -4.66
N SER A 72 -0.12 4.09 -3.62
CA SER A 72 0.95 5.07 -3.75
C SER A 72 2.12 4.71 -2.81
N PRO A 73 2.93 3.72 -3.20
CA PRO A 73 4.11 3.36 -2.42
C PRO A 73 5.24 4.37 -2.64
N PHE A 74 6.04 4.59 -1.61
CA PHE A 74 7.23 5.43 -1.66
C PHE A 74 8.22 5.03 -0.56
N HIS A 75 9.19 5.90 -0.25
CA HIS A 75 10.15 5.72 0.84
C HIS A 75 10.93 4.40 0.70
N CYS A 76 10.82 3.49 1.65
CA CYS A 76 11.56 2.22 1.70
C CYS A 76 10.99 1.12 0.77
N THR A 77 9.98 1.41 -0.03
CA THR A 77 9.50 0.47 -1.03
C THR A 77 10.57 0.14 -2.07
N GLY A 78 11.35 1.15 -2.49
CA GLY A 78 12.42 1.01 -3.46
C GLY A 78 11.93 1.06 -4.91
N PHE A 79 12.77 1.60 -5.79
CA PHE A 79 12.41 1.88 -7.19
C PHE A 79 12.01 0.62 -7.95
N ASN A 80 12.78 -0.47 -7.79
CA ASN A 80 12.48 -1.74 -8.49
C ASN A 80 11.09 -2.29 -8.12
N ALA A 81 10.78 -2.34 -6.83
CA ALA A 81 9.47 -2.78 -6.37
C ALA A 81 8.36 -1.84 -6.84
N MET A 82 8.60 -0.53 -6.83
CA MET A 82 7.64 0.47 -7.33
C MET A 82 7.34 0.27 -8.81
N CYS A 83 8.34 -0.02 -9.64
CA CYS A 83 8.13 -0.33 -11.05
C CYS A 83 7.25 -1.57 -11.23
N GLN A 84 7.50 -2.62 -10.48
CA GLN A 84 6.72 -3.86 -10.56
C GLN A 84 5.28 -3.65 -10.07
N LEU A 85 5.10 -2.89 -8.98
CA LEU A 85 3.77 -2.52 -8.48
C LEU A 85 3.01 -1.68 -9.50
N SER A 86 3.66 -0.73 -10.16
CA SER A 86 3.01 0.10 -11.19
C SER A 86 2.52 -0.72 -12.38
N GLN A 87 3.25 -1.77 -12.75
CA GLN A 87 2.84 -2.68 -13.82
C GLN A 87 1.70 -3.60 -13.40
N ALA A 88 1.70 -4.04 -12.13
CA ALA A 88 0.68 -4.94 -11.59
C ALA A 88 -0.64 -4.23 -11.27
N PHE A 89 -0.60 -2.94 -11.00
CA PHE A 89 -1.75 -2.10 -10.63
C PHE A 89 -1.84 -0.86 -11.53
N PRO A 90 -2.01 -1.03 -12.84
CA PRO A 90 -1.88 0.10 -13.79
C PRO A 90 -2.93 1.19 -13.59
N GLU A 91 -4.10 0.87 -13.06
CA GLU A 91 -5.18 1.84 -12.83
C GLU A 91 -5.14 2.44 -11.43
N GLN A 92 -4.65 1.69 -10.44
CA GLN A 92 -4.62 2.11 -9.05
C GLN A 92 -3.33 2.82 -8.66
N PHE A 93 -2.22 2.51 -9.34
CA PHE A 93 -0.91 3.01 -8.97
C PHE A 93 -0.77 4.51 -9.29
N GLN A 94 -0.32 5.28 -8.30
CA GLN A 94 -0.02 6.69 -8.47
C GLN A 94 1.36 7.01 -7.90
N TRP A 95 2.22 7.57 -8.75
CA TRP A 95 3.53 8.08 -8.33
C TRP A 95 3.33 9.32 -7.47
N VAL A 96 3.93 9.33 -6.28
CA VAL A 96 3.90 10.46 -5.35
C VAL A 96 5.28 10.67 -4.74
N GLY A 97 5.53 11.86 -4.26
CA GLY A 97 6.76 12.22 -3.57
C GLY A 97 6.56 13.44 -2.70
N ALA A 98 7.65 13.98 -2.17
CA ALA A 98 7.62 15.19 -1.37
C ALA A 98 6.96 16.34 -2.16
N GLY A 99 6.00 17.00 -1.55
CA GLY A 99 5.22 18.07 -2.18
C GLY A 99 3.99 17.62 -2.95
N SER A 100 3.75 16.32 -3.10
CA SER A 100 2.50 15.83 -3.71
C SER A 100 1.30 16.19 -2.83
N LEU A 101 0.20 16.58 -3.47
CA LEU A 101 -1.07 16.88 -2.80
C LEU A 101 -2.11 15.87 -3.27
N LEU A 102 -2.72 15.16 -2.33
CA LEU A 102 -3.76 14.17 -2.59
C LEU A 102 -5.05 14.61 -1.90
N ASN A 103 -6.14 14.67 -2.65
CA ASN A 103 -7.46 15.07 -2.13
C ASN A 103 -8.40 13.87 -2.12
N TYR A 104 -9.06 13.67 -0.98
CA TYR A 104 -10.01 12.57 -0.78
C TYR A 104 -11.36 13.07 -0.29
#